data_eb4f22813bd01547c7142e80f23fb8be
#
_entry.id   eb4f22813bd01547c7142e80f23fb8be
#
_cell.length_a   1.000
_cell.length_b   1.000
_cell.length_c   1.000
_cell.angle_alpha   90.00
_cell.angle_beta   90.00
_cell.angle_gamma   90.00
#
_symmetry.space_group_name_H-M   'P 1'
#
loop_
_entity.id
_entity.type
_entity.pdbx_description
1 polymer ?
#
loop_
_entity_poly.entity_id
_entity_poly.type
_entity_poly.pdbx_seq_one_letter_code
_entity_poly.pdbx_strand_id
1 'polypeptide(L)'
;AATKIWLISYIIFLPSINLLLARYNRKSHYILLLIGLVLFALTGYRTTPIAIMLSALITLYYTRDVDLKYIILAILAIAVVLLAVGFIAVQAISWQHWSLNPVELVSYRAAFTLNILSKAIENQFATMGNLFYATLTGFFTHSDARVLVGQATLGQVHSITSTIFGPALLDFGILGMILQMFLLGLILKTLHSIQNYKKEIFSAFYGILLAQTIIWIETGPTDVVVWLFYIIGIFLIIHFLRGAKHEI
;
A
#
# COMPACT_ATOMS: atom_id res chain seq x y z
N ALA A 1 8.43 20.34 -3.91
CA ALA A 1 7.41 20.50 -4.97
C ALA A 1 7.17 19.18 -5.70
N ALA A 2 8.21 18.48 -6.20
CA ALA A 2 8.08 17.23 -6.97
C ALA A 2 7.30 16.14 -6.21
N THR A 3 7.55 15.95 -4.92
CA THR A 3 6.88 14.93 -4.09
C THR A 3 5.37 15.19 -3.97
N LYS A 4 4.94 16.44 -3.88
CA LYS A 4 3.51 16.78 -3.80
C LYS A 4 2.78 16.55 -5.11
N ILE A 5 3.40 16.88 -6.24
CA ILE A 5 2.84 16.61 -7.58
C ILE A 5 2.69 15.11 -7.79
N TRP A 6 3.71 14.33 -7.43
CA TRP A 6 3.64 12.87 -7.49
C TRP A 6 2.50 12.30 -6.66
N LEU A 7 2.34 12.75 -5.39
CA LEU A 7 1.26 12.32 -4.51
C LEU A 7 -0.13 12.60 -5.11
N ILE A 8 -0.36 13.82 -5.60
CA ILE A 8 -1.64 14.21 -6.24
C ILE A 8 -1.90 13.35 -7.47
N SER A 9 -0.87 13.15 -8.32
CA SER A 9 -0.99 12.29 -9.50
C SER A 9 -1.36 10.86 -9.12
N TYR A 10 -0.78 10.31 -8.04
CA TYR A 10 -1.09 8.98 -7.56
C TYR A 10 -2.51 8.85 -7.01
N ILE A 11 -2.96 9.84 -6.20
CA ILE A 11 -4.32 9.88 -5.65
C ILE A 11 -5.38 9.87 -6.75
N ILE A 12 -5.11 10.55 -7.87
CA ILE A 12 -6.04 10.61 -9.00
C ILE A 12 -5.92 9.36 -9.88
N PHE A 13 -4.69 8.96 -10.23
CA PHE A 13 -4.45 7.89 -11.19
C PHE A 13 -4.92 6.53 -10.68
N LEU A 14 -4.61 6.17 -9.43
CA LEU A 14 -4.89 4.84 -8.91
C LEU A 14 -6.40 4.50 -8.90
N PRO A 15 -7.30 5.35 -8.36
CA PRO A 15 -8.73 5.09 -8.46
C PRO A 15 -9.25 5.16 -9.90
N SER A 16 -8.77 6.12 -10.69
CA SER A 16 -9.25 6.29 -12.07
C SER A 16 -8.96 5.08 -12.93
N ILE A 17 -7.74 4.55 -12.89
CA ILE A 17 -7.38 3.38 -13.71
C ILE A 17 -8.15 2.13 -13.25
N ASN A 18 -8.31 1.91 -11.94
CA ASN A 18 -9.07 0.77 -11.43
C ASN A 18 -10.55 0.87 -11.79
N LEU A 19 -11.17 2.06 -11.72
CA LEU A 19 -12.55 2.28 -12.16
C LEU A 19 -12.72 2.07 -13.67
N LEU A 20 -11.79 2.54 -14.48
CA LEU A 20 -11.80 2.32 -15.93
C LEU A 20 -11.70 0.85 -16.28
N LEU A 21 -10.82 0.10 -15.61
CA LEU A 21 -10.67 -1.35 -15.79
C LEU A 21 -11.90 -2.14 -15.30
N ALA A 22 -12.50 -1.71 -14.18
CA ALA A 22 -13.69 -2.34 -13.64
C ALA A 22 -14.90 -2.17 -14.57
N ARG A 23 -15.09 -0.99 -15.14
CA ARG A 23 -16.26 -0.66 -15.95
C ARG A 23 -16.09 -0.98 -17.42
N TYR A 24 -14.92 -0.69 -18.02
CA TYR A 24 -14.71 -0.78 -19.45
C TYR A 24 -13.55 -1.75 -19.78
N ASN A 25 -13.79 -2.68 -20.71
CA ASN A 25 -12.78 -3.61 -21.21
C ASN A 25 -12.23 -3.16 -22.58
N ARG A 26 -11.48 -2.02 -22.59
CA ARG A 26 -10.89 -1.48 -23.81
C ARG A 26 -9.37 -1.58 -23.77
N LYS A 27 -8.76 -1.92 -24.90
CA LYS A 27 -7.28 -1.99 -25.05
C LYS A 27 -6.58 -0.70 -24.64
N SER A 28 -7.22 0.46 -24.87
CA SER A 28 -6.69 1.78 -24.47
C SER A 28 -6.44 1.91 -22.96
N HIS A 29 -7.28 1.28 -22.11
CA HIS A 29 -7.09 1.35 -20.66
C HIS A 29 -5.89 0.52 -20.18
N TYR A 30 -5.58 -0.60 -20.85
CA TYR A 30 -4.36 -1.37 -20.58
C TYR A 30 -3.10 -0.62 -21.03
N ILE A 31 -3.18 0.11 -22.15
CA ILE A 31 -2.10 0.99 -22.59
C ILE A 31 -1.89 2.12 -21.56
N LEU A 32 -2.98 2.74 -21.09
CA LEU A 32 -2.91 3.78 -20.07
C LEU A 32 -2.32 3.24 -18.74
N LEU A 33 -2.71 2.03 -18.34
CA LEU A 33 -2.13 1.35 -17.19
C LEU A 33 -0.62 1.16 -17.35
N LEU A 34 -0.17 0.68 -18.53
CA LEU A 34 1.24 0.47 -18.81
C LEU A 34 2.02 1.79 -18.78
N ILE A 35 1.50 2.84 -19.42
CA ILE A 35 2.12 4.18 -19.40
C ILE A 35 2.24 4.67 -17.95
N GLY A 36 1.17 4.56 -17.16
CA GLY A 36 1.19 4.94 -15.75
C GLY A 36 2.22 4.16 -14.95
N LEU A 37 2.28 2.83 -15.13
CA LEU A 37 3.30 1.99 -14.48
C LEU A 37 4.72 2.46 -14.77
N VAL A 38 5.03 2.73 -16.04
CA VAL A 38 6.36 3.23 -16.45
C VAL A 38 6.65 4.59 -15.82
N LEU A 39 5.71 5.54 -15.90
CA LEU A 39 5.88 6.88 -15.33
C LEU A 39 6.10 6.84 -13.82
N PHE A 40 5.30 6.04 -13.08
CA PHE A 40 5.49 5.90 -11.64
C PHE A 40 6.75 5.11 -11.27
N ALA A 41 7.18 4.13 -12.07
CA ALA A 41 8.45 3.43 -11.86
C ALA A 41 9.66 4.37 -11.99
N LEU A 42 9.62 5.33 -12.94
CA LEU A 42 10.67 6.33 -13.13
C LEU A 42 10.82 7.31 -11.95
N THR A 43 9.81 7.40 -11.06
CA THR A 43 9.91 8.24 -9.85
C THR A 43 10.84 7.67 -8.78
N GLY A 44 11.29 6.42 -8.92
CA GLY A 44 12.14 5.72 -7.95
C GLY A 44 11.40 5.13 -6.74
N TYR A 45 10.10 5.37 -6.60
CA TYR A 45 9.27 4.77 -5.55
C TYR A 45 8.82 3.36 -5.98
N ARG A 46 9.44 2.32 -5.41
CA ARG A 46 9.20 0.92 -5.79
C ARG A 46 7.78 0.44 -5.46
N THR A 47 7.23 0.90 -4.35
CA THR A 47 5.91 0.46 -3.85
C THR A 47 4.75 0.94 -4.73
N THR A 48 4.88 2.09 -5.40
CA THR A 48 3.82 2.67 -6.21
C THR A 48 3.45 1.84 -7.45
N PRO A 49 4.41 1.44 -8.31
CA PRO A 49 4.09 0.55 -9.44
C PRO A 49 3.51 -0.78 -8.98
N ILE A 50 4.01 -1.33 -7.87
CA ILE A 50 3.48 -2.57 -7.29
C ILE A 50 2.02 -2.40 -6.87
N ALA A 51 1.70 -1.30 -6.18
CA ALA A 51 0.34 -0.98 -5.78
C ALA A 51 -0.60 -0.86 -6.97
N ILE A 52 -0.17 -0.18 -8.04
CA ILE A 52 -0.94 -0.03 -9.27
C ILE A 52 -1.18 -1.39 -9.93
N MET A 53 -0.14 -2.20 -10.11
CA MET A 53 -0.28 -3.53 -10.72
C MET A 53 -1.17 -4.45 -9.89
N LEU A 54 -0.91 -4.54 -8.59
CA LEU A 54 -1.64 -5.45 -7.71
C LEU A 54 -3.11 -5.05 -7.60
N SER A 55 -3.41 -3.76 -7.46
CA SER A 55 -4.79 -3.26 -7.42
C SER A 55 -5.52 -3.54 -8.74
N ALA A 56 -4.88 -3.31 -9.88
CA ALA A 56 -5.45 -3.59 -11.19
C ALA A 56 -5.74 -5.08 -11.38
N LEU A 57 -4.83 -5.96 -10.96
CA LEU A 57 -5.03 -7.41 -11.01
C LEU A 57 -6.20 -7.87 -10.15
N ILE A 58 -6.27 -7.40 -8.91
CA ILE A 58 -7.37 -7.72 -8.00
C ILE A 58 -8.69 -7.21 -8.59
N THR A 59 -8.73 -5.98 -9.09
CA THR A 59 -9.92 -5.40 -9.73
C THR A 59 -10.37 -6.22 -10.92
N LEU A 60 -9.47 -6.61 -11.81
CA LEU A 60 -9.77 -7.43 -12.97
C LEU A 60 -10.25 -8.84 -12.57
N TYR A 61 -9.65 -9.43 -11.56
CA TYR A 61 -10.08 -10.73 -11.04
C TYR A 61 -11.55 -10.73 -10.61
N TYR A 62 -11.98 -9.70 -9.89
CA TYR A 62 -13.36 -9.61 -9.39
C TYR A 62 -14.38 -9.07 -10.40
N THR A 63 -13.94 -8.37 -11.44
CA THR A 63 -14.82 -7.79 -12.45
C THR A 63 -14.87 -8.58 -13.74
N ARG A 64 -13.90 -9.47 -13.97
CA ARG A 64 -13.77 -10.29 -15.17
C ARG A 64 -13.55 -11.72 -14.77
N ASP A 65 -14.04 -12.65 -15.57
CA ASP A 65 -13.77 -14.08 -15.40
C ASP A 65 -12.35 -14.41 -15.91
N VAL A 66 -11.34 -13.96 -15.13
CA VAL A 66 -9.93 -14.18 -15.46
C VAL A 66 -9.50 -15.53 -14.92
N ASP A 67 -9.02 -16.41 -15.79
CA ASP A 67 -8.47 -17.70 -15.39
C ASP A 67 -7.33 -17.53 -14.39
N LEU A 68 -7.29 -18.40 -13.39
CA LEU A 68 -6.27 -18.43 -12.34
C LEU A 68 -4.84 -18.47 -12.91
N LYS A 69 -4.64 -19.14 -14.06
CA LYS A 69 -3.34 -19.21 -14.76
C LYS A 69 -2.78 -17.83 -15.13
N TYR A 70 -3.64 -16.88 -15.55
CA TYR A 70 -3.18 -15.51 -15.88
C TYR A 70 -2.85 -14.71 -14.62
N ILE A 71 -3.53 -14.97 -13.50
CA ILE A 71 -3.22 -14.35 -12.21
C ILE A 71 -1.85 -14.83 -11.74
N ILE A 72 -1.59 -16.13 -11.76
CA ILE A 72 -0.30 -16.71 -11.39
C ILE A 72 0.81 -16.13 -12.27
N LEU A 73 0.59 -16.08 -13.59
CA LEU A 73 1.56 -15.49 -14.53
C LEU A 73 1.83 -14.01 -14.22
N ALA A 74 0.79 -13.24 -13.87
CA ALA A 74 0.93 -11.84 -13.50
C ALA A 74 1.70 -11.67 -12.17
N ILE A 75 1.45 -12.52 -11.18
CA ILE A 75 2.20 -12.51 -9.91
C ILE A 75 3.68 -12.84 -10.17
N LEU A 76 3.97 -13.83 -11.01
CA LEU A 76 5.33 -14.18 -11.41
C LEU A 76 6.01 -13.00 -12.15
N ALA A 77 5.29 -12.34 -13.06
CA ALA A 77 5.80 -11.14 -13.74
C ALA A 77 6.11 -10.00 -12.76
N ILE A 78 5.25 -9.77 -11.77
CA ILE A 78 5.50 -8.80 -10.70
C ILE A 78 6.76 -9.16 -9.92
N ALA A 79 6.94 -10.43 -9.54
CA ALA A 79 8.12 -10.90 -8.83
C ALA A 79 9.41 -10.66 -9.65
N VAL A 80 9.38 -10.97 -10.95
CA VAL A 80 10.52 -10.72 -11.85
C VAL A 80 10.83 -9.22 -11.95
N VAL A 81 9.81 -8.36 -12.12
CA VAL A 81 9.99 -6.90 -12.15
C VAL A 81 10.56 -6.39 -10.83
N LEU A 82 10.11 -6.90 -9.69
CA LEU A 82 10.65 -6.55 -8.38
C LEU A 82 12.13 -6.91 -8.22
N LEU A 83 12.50 -8.11 -8.67
CA LEU A 83 13.91 -8.54 -8.66
C LEU A 83 14.77 -7.68 -9.58
N ALA A 84 14.28 -7.36 -10.78
CA ALA A 84 14.99 -6.51 -11.73
C ALA A 84 15.17 -5.07 -11.20
N VAL A 85 14.10 -4.47 -10.64
CA VAL A 85 14.18 -3.13 -10.02
C VAL A 85 15.08 -3.16 -8.79
N GLY A 86 15.04 -4.22 -7.99
CA GLY A 86 15.96 -4.43 -6.88
C GLY A 86 17.42 -4.46 -7.32
N PHE A 87 17.72 -5.22 -8.39
CA PHE A 87 19.06 -5.30 -8.96
C PHE A 87 19.56 -3.93 -9.46
N ILE A 88 18.74 -3.22 -10.24
CA ILE A 88 19.09 -1.87 -10.74
C ILE A 88 19.34 -0.91 -9.57
N ALA A 89 18.53 -0.99 -8.50
CA ALA A 89 18.70 -0.12 -7.35
C ALA A 89 19.99 -0.39 -6.57
N VAL A 90 20.41 -1.65 -6.46
CA VAL A 90 21.70 -2.01 -5.85
C VAL A 90 22.86 -1.45 -6.67
N GLN A 91 22.80 -1.57 -7.99
CA GLN A 91 23.82 -1.03 -8.89
C GLN A 91 23.87 0.51 -8.88
N ALA A 92 22.72 1.17 -8.73
CA ALA A 92 22.65 2.63 -8.71
C ALA A 92 23.17 3.26 -7.40
N ILE A 93 23.20 2.49 -6.29
CA ILE A 93 23.71 2.96 -5.00
C ILE A 93 25.19 2.59 -4.88
N SER A 94 26.03 3.21 -5.69
CA SER A 94 27.48 2.94 -5.80
C SER A 94 28.28 3.20 -4.51
N TRP A 95 27.75 3.98 -3.56
CA TRP A 95 28.38 4.26 -2.28
C TRP A 95 28.13 3.19 -1.21
N GLN A 96 27.12 2.34 -1.40
CA GLN A 96 26.94 1.13 -0.60
C GLN A 96 27.61 -0.03 -1.36
N HIS A 97 28.84 -0.34 -1.07
CA HIS A 97 29.58 -1.49 -1.65
C HIS A 97 28.92 -2.82 -1.23
N TRP A 98 27.66 -3.02 -1.57
CA TRP A 98 26.91 -4.22 -1.27
C TRP A 98 27.15 -5.26 -2.36
N SER A 99 27.85 -6.31 -2.01
CA SER A 99 28.05 -7.48 -2.86
C SER A 99 26.86 -8.43 -2.87
N LEU A 100 25.67 -7.96 -2.44
CA LEU A 100 24.47 -8.80 -2.32
C LEU A 100 23.86 -9.06 -3.71
N ASN A 101 23.52 -10.31 -3.96
CA ASN A 101 22.71 -10.68 -5.11
C ASN A 101 21.21 -10.28 -4.87
N PRO A 102 20.34 -10.26 -5.90
CA PRO A 102 18.94 -9.84 -5.74
C PRO A 102 18.15 -10.64 -4.69
N VAL A 103 18.42 -11.95 -4.54
CA VAL A 103 17.74 -12.81 -3.58
C VAL A 103 18.22 -12.50 -2.14
N GLU A 104 19.51 -12.33 -1.97
CA GLU A 104 20.10 -11.91 -0.69
C GLU A 104 19.58 -10.54 -0.26
N LEU A 105 19.40 -9.61 -1.20
CA LEU A 105 18.83 -8.30 -0.91
C LEU A 105 17.39 -8.40 -0.39
N VAL A 106 16.55 -9.24 -1.00
CA VAL A 106 15.18 -9.47 -0.54
C VAL A 106 15.18 -10.09 0.86
N SER A 107 16.03 -11.10 1.09
CA SER A 107 16.16 -11.78 2.37
C SER A 107 16.66 -10.82 3.47
N TYR A 108 17.69 -10.01 3.15
CA TYR A 108 18.19 -8.97 4.05
C TYR A 108 17.10 -7.97 4.43
N ARG A 109 16.32 -7.53 3.43
CA ARG A 109 15.24 -6.57 3.64
C ARG A 109 14.12 -7.12 4.53
N ALA A 110 13.75 -8.39 4.31
CA ALA A 110 12.76 -9.07 5.15
C ALA A 110 13.28 -9.21 6.60
N ALA A 111 14.52 -9.65 6.78
CA ALA A 111 15.15 -9.78 8.09
C ALA A 111 15.24 -8.42 8.81
N PHE A 112 15.63 -7.35 8.09
CA PHE A 112 15.68 -6.00 8.64
C PHE A 112 14.31 -5.53 9.12
N THR A 113 13.25 -5.70 8.30
CA THR A 113 11.89 -5.29 8.66
C THR A 113 11.37 -6.07 9.88
N LEU A 114 11.68 -7.37 9.99
CA LEU A 114 11.35 -8.16 11.17
C LEU A 114 12.12 -7.72 12.42
N ASN A 115 13.38 -7.32 12.27
CA ASN A 115 14.16 -6.75 13.38
C ASN A 115 13.54 -5.44 13.87
N ILE A 116 13.08 -4.57 12.97
CA ILE A 116 12.35 -3.34 13.34
C ILE A 116 11.06 -3.68 14.09
N LEU A 117 10.32 -4.72 13.67
CA LEU A 117 9.13 -5.18 14.40
C LEU A 117 9.50 -5.67 15.81
N SER A 118 10.58 -6.45 15.97
CA SER A 118 11.06 -6.88 17.29
C SER A 118 11.34 -5.68 18.20
N LYS A 119 12.02 -4.67 17.67
CA LYS A 119 12.29 -3.41 18.39
C LYS A 119 11.02 -2.62 18.71
N ALA A 120 10.02 -2.64 17.84
CA ALA A 120 8.72 -2.00 18.11
C ALA A 120 7.95 -2.73 19.25
N ILE A 121 8.11 -4.05 19.36
CA ILE A 121 7.52 -4.83 20.46
C ILE A 121 8.23 -4.50 21.80
N GLU A 122 9.53 -4.32 21.79
CA GLU A 122 10.31 -3.91 22.96
C GLU A 122 9.97 -2.47 23.42
N ASN A 123 9.73 -1.57 22.47
CA ASN A 123 9.54 -0.14 22.68
C ASN A 123 8.06 0.29 22.52
N GLN A 124 7.12 -0.51 23.01
CA GLN A 124 5.69 -0.15 22.96
C GLN A 124 5.43 1.20 23.63
N PHE A 125 4.50 1.97 23.07
CA PHE A 125 4.12 3.32 23.53
C PHE A 125 5.24 4.37 23.40
N ALA A 126 6.37 4.09 22.75
CA ALA A 126 7.49 5.03 22.63
C ALA A 126 7.11 6.35 21.93
N THR A 127 6.12 6.30 21.03
CA THR A 127 5.67 7.48 20.28
C THR A 127 4.34 8.07 20.77
N MET A 128 3.58 7.36 21.60
CA MET A 128 2.35 7.84 22.27
C MET A 128 1.38 8.61 21.36
N GLY A 129 1.10 8.07 20.17
CA GLY A 129 0.20 8.69 19.17
C GLY A 129 0.88 9.70 18.23
N ASN A 130 2.13 10.10 18.47
CA ASN A 130 2.84 11.06 17.62
C ASN A 130 3.10 10.52 16.21
N LEU A 131 3.28 9.20 16.06
CA LEU A 131 3.50 8.59 14.76
C LEU A 131 2.22 8.64 13.92
N PHE A 132 1.07 8.36 14.50
CA PHE A 132 -0.24 8.50 13.85
C PHE A 132 -0.51 9.96 13.49
N TYR A 133 -0.24 10.89 14.42
CA TYR A 133 -0.35 12.32 14.15
C TYR A 133 0.55 12.76 12.99
N ALA A 134 1.84 12.37 12.99
CA ALA A 134 2.76 12.66 11.90
C ALA A 134 2.34 12.04 10.57
N THR A 135 1.74 10.84 10.58
CA THR A 135 1.18 10.21 9.40
C THR A 135 0.07 11.05 8.77
N LEU A 136 -0.86 11.58 9.57
CA LEU A 136 -1.98 12.37 9.08
C LEU A 136 -1.57 13.80 8.66
N THR A 137 -0.66 14.42 9.40
CA THR A 137 -0.29 15.83 9.22
C THR A 137 0.98 16.02 8.39
N GLY A 138 1.77 14.98 8.16
CA GLY A 138 3.10 15.07 7.55
C GLY A 138 3.13 15.71 6.17
N PHE A 139 2.04 15.59 5.42
CA PHE A 139 1.88 16.29 4.14
C PHE A 139 1.92 17.82 4.30
N PHE A 140 1.41 18.35 5.40
CA PHE A 140 1.34 19.78 5.69
C PHE A 140 2.54 20.25 6.51
N THR A 141 2.97 19.46 7.50
CA THR A 141 4.03 19.80 8.48
C THR A 141 5.43 19.40 8.04
N HIS A 142 5.55 18.70 6.89
CA HIS A 142 6.83 18.12 6.39
C HIS A 142 7.48 17.13 7.37
N SER A 143 6.70 16.57 8.31
CA SER A 143 7.16 15.48 9.18
C SER A 143 7.03 14.14 8.45
N ASP A 144 8.05 13.28 8.55
CA ASP A 144 8.02 11.91 8.03
C ASP A 144 7.80 10.95 9.21
N ALA A 145 6.63 10.30 9.25
CA ALA A 145 6.30 9.32 10.27
C ALA A 145 7.34 8.17 10.35
N ARG A 146 7.97 7.81 9.23
CA ARG A 146 9.02 6.78 9.19
C ARG A 146 10.29 7.19 9.90
N VAL A 147 10.57 8.48 10.03
CA VAL A 147 11.70 8.99 10.84
C VAL A 147 11.42 8.75 12.32
N LEU A 148 10.17 8.93 12.77
CA LEU A 148 9.78 8.61 14.15
C LEU A 148 9.92 7.11 14.44
N VAL A 149 9.61 6.23 13.47
CA VAL A 149 9.90 4.79 13.58
C VAL A 149 11.38 4.55 13.79
N GLY A 150 12.25 5.18 12.99
CA GLY A 150 13.71 5.05 13.12
C GLY A 150 14.23 5.50 14.48
N GLN A 151 13.74 6.63 14.97
CA GLN A 151 14.09 7.14 16.29
C GLN A 151 13.65 6.22 17.42
N ALA A 152 12.39 5.74 17.37
CA ALA A 152 11.82 4.89 18.40
C ALA A 152 12.42 3.47 18.43
N THR A 153 12.89 2.94 17.29
CA THR A 153 13.38 1.55 17.20
C THR A 153 14.89 1.42 17.23
N LEU A 154 15.62 2.32 16.55
CA LEU A 154 17.08 2.25 16.39
C LEU A 154 17.81 3.47 16.97
N GLY A 155 17.11 4.47 17.51
CA GLY A 155 17.70 5.71 17.97
C GLY A 155 18.29 6.58 16.83
N GLN A 156 17.90 6.35 15.59
CA GLN A 156 18.48 7.00 14.41
C GLN A 156 17.45 7.88 13.69
N VAL A 157 17.90 9.05 13.21
CA VAL A 157 17.07 9.99 12.44
C VAL A 157 17.07 9.60 10.96
N HIS A 158 16.59 8.39 10.66
CA HIS A 158 16.46 7.89 9.29
C HIS A 158 15.03 7.41 9.03
N SER A 159 14.58 7.57 7.79
CA SER A 159 13.28 7.07 7.34
C SER A 159 13.32 5.54 7.27
N ILE A 160 12.68 4.87 8.22
CA ILE A 160 12.67 3.42 8.36
C ILE A 160 11.25 2.92 8.22
N THR A 161 11.06 1.85 7.42
CA THR A 161 9.80 1.14 7.30
C THR A 161 9.67 0.10 8.40
N SER A 162 8.46 -0.07 8.92
CA SER A 162 8.09 -1.15 9.83
C SER A 162 7.05 -2.04 9.17
N THR A 163 6.71 -3.15 9.78
CA THR A 163 5.58 -3.96 9.31
C THR A 163 4.25 -3.24 9.52
N ILE A 164 3.16 -3.80 9.00
CA ILE A 164 1.79 -3.32 9.23
C ILE A 164 1.47 -3.15 10.73
N PHE A 165 2.15 -3.86 11.61
CA PHE A 165 1.95 -3.85 13.06
C PHE A 165 2.75 -2.76 13.77
N GLY A 166 3.92 -2.38 13.23
CA GLY A 166 4.90 -1.54 13.91
C GLY A 166 4.37 -0.19 14.39
N PRO A 167 3.73 0.61 13.52
CA PRO A 167 3.23 1.93 13.92
C PRO A 167 2.22 1.89 15.07
N ALA A 168 1.26 0.96 15.03
CA ALA A 168 0.28 0.83 16.09
C ALA A 168 0.88 0.32 17.42
N LEU A 169 1.91 -0.55 17.35
CA LEU A 169 2.65 -0.99 18.54
C LEU A 169 3.40 0.17 19.20
N LEU A 170 4.08 1.01 18.41
CA LEU A 170 4.83 2.14 18.91
C LEU A 170 3.94 3.23 19.51
N ASP A 171 2.76 3.47 18.92
CA ASP A 171 1.83 4.50 19.41
C ASP A 171 0.93 4.02 20.55
N PHE A 172 0.34 2.83 20.42
CA PHE A 172 -0.78 2.38 21.26
C PHE A 172 -0.59 0.98 21.85
N GLY A 173 0.60 0.39 21.67
CA GLY A 173 0.91 -0.96 22.15
C GLY A 173 0.09 -2.06 21.48
N ILE A 174 0.08 -3.24 22.10
CA ILE A 174 -0.59 -4.43 21.57
C ILE A 174 -2.09 -4.21 21.34
N LEU A 175 -2.79 -3.50 22.24
CA LEU A 175 -4.21 -3.22 22.08
C LEU A 175 -4.50 -2.36 20.86
N GLY A 176 -3.67 -1.34 20.60
CA GLY A 176 -3.78 -0.52 19.40
C GLY A 176 -3.55 -1.33 18.13
N MET A 177 -2.57 -2.23 18.13
CA MET A 177 -2.32 -3.13 17.01
C MET A 177 -3.53 -4.05 16.74
N ILE A 178 -4.09 -4.68 17.77
CA ILE A 178 -5.28 -5.55 17.63
C ILE A 178 -6.45 -4.76 17.06
N LEU A 179 -6.71 -3.56 17.58
CA LEU A 179 -7.80 -2.71 17.11
C LEU A 179 -7.59 -2.29 15.66
N GLN A 180 -6.37 -1.89 15.29
CA GLN A 180 -6.03 -1.53 13.90
C GLN A 180 -6.31 -2.71 12.96
N MET A 181 -5.81 -3.91 13.28
CA MET A 181 -6.00 -5.08 12.42
C MET A 181 -7.46 -5.49 12.32
N PHE A 182 -8.22 -5.40 13.42
CA PHE A 182 -9.65 -5.64 13.41
C PHE A 182 -10.39 -4.66 12.48
N LEU A 183 -10.11 -3.36 12.58
CA LEU A 183 -10.74 -2.34 11.73
C LEU A 183 -10.37 -2.51 10.25
N LEU A 184 -9.12 -2.78 9.93
CA LEU A 184 -8.69 -3.06 8.56
C LEU A 184 -9.40 -4.30 7.99
N GLY A 185 -9.46 -5.37 8.77
CA GLY A 185 -10.16 -6.59 8.38
C GLY A 185 -11.66 -6.37 8.17
N LEU A 186 -12.31 -5.59 9.05
CA LEU A 186 -13.73 -5.24 8.95
C LEU A 186 -14.03 -4.45 7.68
N ILE A 187 -13.22 -3.43 7.36
CA ILE A 187 -13.39 -2.62 6.15
C ILE A 187 -13.22 -3.48 4.90
N LEU A 188 -12.15 -4.27 4.83
CA LEU A 188 -11.88 -5.15 3.69
C LEU A 188 -12.98 -6.20 3.52
N LYS A 189 -13.43 -6.84 4.60
CA LYS A 189 -14.52 -7.83 4.57
C LYS A 189 -15.83 -7.22 4.08
N THR A 190 -16.16 -6.01 4.54
CA THR A 190 -17.38 -5.32 4.16
C THR A 190 -17.36 -4.95 2.67
N LEU A 191 -16.27 -4.37 2.18
CA LEU A 191 -16.10 -4.07 0.75
C LEU A 191 -16.14 -5.33 -0.12
N HIS A 192 -15.49 -6.40 0.33
CA HIS A 192 -15.54 -7.69 -0.35
C HIS A 192 -16.97 -8.24 -0.43
N SER A 193 -17.77 -8.07 0.61
CA SER A 193 -19.16 -8.53 0.60
C SER A 193 -20.04 -7.68 -0.33
N ILE A 194 -19.90 -6.36 -0.30
CA ILE A 194 -20.69 -5.44 -1.13
C ILE A 194 -20.37 -5.61 -2.61
N GLN A 195 -19.12 -5.86 -3.00
CA GLN A 195 -18.74 -6.04 -4.40
C GLN A 195 -19.45 -7.23 -5.07
N ASN A 196 -19.88 -8.23 -4.32
CA ASN A 196 -20.65 -9.35 -4.88
C ASN A 196 -22.03 -8.92 -5.37
N TYR A 197 -22.58 -7.84 -4.78
CA TYR A 197 -23.89 -7.28 -5.18
C TYR A 197 -23.74 -6.15 -6.20
N LYS A 198 -22.73 -5.30 -6.02
CA LYS A 198 -22.51 -4.11 -6.87
C LYS A 198 -21.04 -4.06 -7.26
N LYS A 199 -20.72 -4.72 -8.39
CA LYS A 199 -19.36 -4.85 -8.90
C LYS A 199 -18.70 -3.46 -9.14
N GLU A 200 -18.16 -3.19 -10.22
CA GLU A 200 -17.52 -1.93 -10.69
C GLU A 200 -16.77 -1.14 -9.58
N ILE A 201 -17.43 -0.14 -8.97
CA ILE A 201 -16.80 0.78 -8.01
C ILE A 201 -16.30 0.07 -6.74
N PHE A 202 -17.06 -0.90 -6.23
CA PHE A 202 -16.66 -1.62 -5.02
C PHE A 202 -15.53 -2.60 -5.27
N SER A 203 -15.50 -3.26 -6.44
CA SER A 203 -14.35 -4.10 -6.84
C SER A 203 -13.09 -3.27 -7.05
N ALA A 204 -13.19 -2.07 -7.64
CA ALA A 204 -12.07 -1.18 -7.82
C ALA A 204 -11.49 -0.71 -6.47
N PHE A 205 -12.33 -0.25 -5.55
CA PHE A 205 -11.87 0.18 -4.22
C PHE A 205 -11.42 -0.98 -3.34
N TYR A 206 -12.07 -2.13 -3.41
CA TYR A 206 -11.57 -3.33 -2.74
C TYR A 206 -10.17 -3.72 -3.25
N GLY A 207 -9.97 -3.69 -4.57
CA GLY A 207 -8.66 -3.96 -5.18
C GLY A 207 -7.58 -2.98 -4.70
N ILE A 208 -7.90 -1.69 -4.65
CA ILE A 208 -6.98 -0.66 -4.16
C ILE A 208 -6.63 -0.92 -2.68
N LEU A 209 -7.60 -1.07 -1.81
CA LEU A 209 -7.37 -1.22 -0.37
C LEU A 209 -6.66 -2.53 -0.04
N LEU A 210 -7.01 -3.62 -0.70
CA LEU A 210 -6.33 -4.90 -0.50
C LEU A 210 -4.87 -4.82 -0.97
N ALA A 211 -4.60 -4.23 -2.14
CA ALA A 211 -3.24 -4.03 -2.63
C ALA A 211 -2.39 -3.18 -1.66
N GLN A 212 -2.95 -2.09 -1.15
CA GLN A 212 -2.26 -1.24 -0.17
C GLN A 212 -2.01 -1.97 1.15
N THR A 213 -2.97 -2.77 1.62
CA THR A 213 -2.80 -3.58 2.84
C THR A 213 -1.67 -4.59 2.69
N ILE A 214 -1.57 -5.23 1.52
CA ILE A 214 -0.48 -6.17 1.22
C ILE A 214 0.88 -5.45 1.25
N ILE A 215 0.98 -4.25 0.67
CA ILE A 215 2.21 -3.44 0.70
C ILE A 215 2.56 -3.02 2.13
N TRP A 216 1.58 -2.72 2.96
CA TRP A 216 1.79 -2.35 4.36
C TRP A 216 2.42 -3.48 5.20
N ILE A 217 2.35 -4.74 4.75
CA ILE A 217 3.07 -5.85 5.42
C ILE A 217 4.56 -5.52 5.53
N GLU A 218 5.14 -4.86 4.53
CA GLU A 218 6.54 -4.42 4.53
C GLU A 218 6.72 -2.97 5.01
N THR A 219 5.87 -2.04 4.53
CA THR A 219 6.13 -0.60 4.69
C THR A 219 5.50 0.01 5.94
N GLY A 220 4.46 -0.61 6.48
CA GLY A 220 3.64 -0.05 7.54
C GLY A 220 2.66 1.04 7.07
N PRO A 221 1.61 1.34 7.85
CA PRO A 221 0.56 2.32 7.54
C PRO A 221 0.99 3.77 7.86
N THR A 222 2.11 4.22 7.29
CA THR A 222 2.71 5.54 7.54
C THR A 222 2.44 6.57 6.44
N ASP A 223 1.66 6.23 5.42
CA ASP A 223 1.36 7.09 4.29
C ASP A 223 -0.08 7.62 4.34
N VAL A 224 -0.25 8.93 4.48
CA VAL A 224 -1.56 9.60 4.52
C VAL A 224 -2.42 9.34 3.28
N VAL A 225 -1.82 9.18 2.11
CA VAL A 225 -2.54 8.91 0.85
C VAL A 225 -3.31 7.59 0.93
N VAL A 226 -2.73 6.57 1.54
CA VAL A 226 -3.39 5.28 1.70
C VAL A 226 -4.56 5.39 2.67
N TRP A 227 -4.40 6.15 3.76
CA TRP A 227 -5.49 6.44 4.67
C TRP A 227 -6.64 7.19 3.99
N LEU A 228 -6.34 8.08 3.04
CA LEU A 228 -7.37 8.73 2.23
C LEU A 228 -8.20 7.73 1.44
N PHE A 229 -7.57 6.71 0.84
CA PHE A 229 -8.31 5.64 0.15
C PHE A 229 -9.19 4.84 1.12
N TYR A 230 -8.73 4.57 2.35
CA TYR A 230 -9.55 3.94 3.37
C TYR A 230 -10.76 4.81 3.76
N ILE A 231 -10.58 6.12 3.92
CA ILE A 231 -11.69 7.06 4.19
C ILE A 231 -12.73 7.03 3.07
N ILE A 232 -12.28 7.05 1.81
CA ILE A 232 -13.18 6.93 0.65
C ILE A 232 -13.90 5.58 0.67
N GLY A 233 -13.19 4.49 0.96
CA GLY A 233 -13.79 3.16 1.09
C GLY A 233 -14.88 3.09 2.16
N ILE A 234 -14.64 3.66 3.33
CA ILE A 234 -15.63 3.77 4.41
C ILE A 234 -16.85 4.60 3.96
N PHE A 235 -16.61 5.72 3.29
CA PHE A 235 -17.69 6.56 2.76
C PHE A 235 -18.57 5.79 1.76
N LEU A 236 -17.97 5.01 0.87
CA LEU A 236 -18.69 4.16 -0.07
C LEU A 236 -19.54 3.09 0.65
N ILE A 237 -19.00 2.47 1.69
CA ILE A 237 -19.75 1.51 2.53
C ILE A 237 -20.97 2.19 3.15
N ILE A 238 -20.79 3.33 3.78
CA ILE A 238 -21.87 4.07 4.45
C ILE A 238 -22.94 4.49 3.43
N HIS A 239 -22.52 4.98 2.27
CA HIS A 239 -23.45 5.38 1.21
C HIS A 239 -24.28 4.18 0.71
N PHE A 240 -23.64 3.03 0.50
CA PHE A 240 -24.34 1.80 0.11
C PHE A 240 -25.38 1.35 1.15
N LEU A 241 -24.98 1.32 2.42
CA LEU A 241 -25.87 0.88 3.51
C LEU A 241 -27.07 1.83 3.70
N ARG A 242 -26.90 3.13 3.44
CA ARG A 242 -28.00 4.09 3.46
C ARG A 242 -28.97 3.89 2.29
N GLY A 243 -28.43 3.64 1.08
CA GLY A 243 -29.26 3.35 -0.10
C GLY A 243 -30.09 2.09 0.06
N ALA A 244 -29.50 1.02 0.58
CA ALA A 244 -30.22 -0.24 0.81
C ALA A 244 -31.37 -0.15 1.83
N LYS A 245 -31.36 0.84 2.73
CA LYS A 245 -32.48 1.08 3.67
C LYS A 245 -33.71 1.73 3.05
N HIS A 246 -33.59 2.34 1.88
CA HIS A 246 -34.71 2.99 1.19
C HIS A 246 -35.39 2.08 0.16
N GLU A 247 -34.84 0.87 -0.07
CA GLU A 247 -35.40 -0.11 -0.99
C GLU A 247 -36.14 -1.28 -0.28
N ILE A 248 -36.21 -1.25 1.08
CA ILE A 248 -36.99 -2.15 1.93
C ILE A 248 -38.20 -1.40 2.49
#